data_3999de2a38255cee8f226f09015b765b
#
_entry.id   3999de2a38255cee8f226f09015b765b
#
_cell.length_a   1.000
_cell.length_b   1.000
_cell.length_c   1.000
_cell.angle_alpha   90.00
_cell.angle_beta   90.00
_cell.angle_gamma   90.00
#
_symmetry.space_group_name_H-M   'P 1'
#
loop_
_entity.id
_entity.type
_entity.pdbx_description
1 polymer ?
#
loop_
_entity_poly.entity_id
_entity_poly.type
_entity_poly.pdbx_seq_one_letter_code
_entity_poly.pdbx_strand_id
1 'polypeptide(L)'
;MTKEERLKAFQMRLDGETWGDIGKTLGYAHNTVQQDLKMVVCGEPWNVNCVYPSIKKIIISDYGGSIAAFSRACGVSNTSLYYTLTGRVKPSDRTALAIMATTGLTYTEAFGVIEK
;
A
#
# COMPACT_ATOMS: atom_id res chain seq x y z
N MET A 1 -11.68 -2.82 1.44
CA MET A 1 -12.62 -3.66 0.66
C MET A 1 -11.94 -4.95 0.23
N THR A 2 -12.71 -6.01 0.09
CA THR A 2 -12.20 -7.26 -0.46
C THR A 2 -12.00 -7.13 -1.98
N LYS A 3 -11.29 -8.09 -2.57
CA LYS A 3 -11.11 -8.13 -4.03
C LYS A 3 -12.44 -8.18 -4.77
N GLU A 4 -13.37 -8.98 -4.29
CA GLU A 4 -14.71 -9.10 -4.90
C GLU A 4 -15.49 -7.80 -4.82
N GLU A 5 -15.44 -7.14 -3.68
CA GLU A 5 -16.08 -5.83 -3.50
C GLU A 5 -15.48 -4.77 -4.41
N ARG A 6 -14.16 -4.76 -4.59
CA ARG A 6 -13.50 -3.84 -5.51
C ARG A 6 -13.92 -4.06 -6.95
N LEU A 7 -14.00 -5.32 -7.37
CA LEU A 7 -14.46 -5.65 -8.73
C LEU A 7 -15.91 -5.23 -8.96
N LYS A 8 -16.78 -5.45 -7.97
CA LYS A 8 -18.16 -5.00 -8.02
C LYS A 8 -18.25 -3.47 -8.10
N ALA A 9 -17.50 -2.77 -7.28
CA ALA A 9 -17.46 -1.31 -7.28
C ALA A 9 -16.96 -0.77 -8.64
N PHE A 10 -15.96 -1.40 -9.23
CA PHE A 10 -15.45 -1.04 -10.54
C PHE A 10 -16.52 -1.19 -11.62
N GLN A 11 -17.26 -2.32 -11.59
CA GLN A 11 -18.35 -2.54 -12.53
C GLN A 11 -19.46 -1.49 -12.39
N MET A 12 -19.81 -1.16 -11.15
CA MET A 12 -20.81 -0.12 -10.87
C MET A 12 -20.36 1.24 -11.43
N ARG A 13 -19.06 1.55 -11.30
CA ARG A 13 -18.52 2.81 -11.85
C ARG A 13 -18.58 2.83 -13.37
N LEU A 14 -18.31 1.72 -14.03
CA LEU A 14 -18.46 1.59 -15.48
C LEU A 14 -19.92 1.79 -15.92
N ASP A 15 -20.86 1.40 -15.08
CA ASP A 15 -22.30 1.59 -15.32
C ASP A 15 -22.75 3.04 -15.09
N GLY A 16 -21.85 3.92 -14.68
CA GLY A 16 -22.12 5.33 -14.50
C GLY A 16 -22.54 5.74 -13.10
N GLU A 17 -22.49 4.86 -12.12
CA GLU A 17 -22.84 5.19 -10.74
C GLU A 17 -21.81 6.11 -10.09
N THR A 18 -22.28 6.99 -9.20
CA THR A 18 -21.38 7.90 -8.48
C THR A 18 -20.64 7.18 -7.36
N TRP A 19 -19.52 7.74 -6.91
CA TRP A 19 -18.77 7.19 -5.80
C TRP A 19 -19.61 7.08 -4.53
N GLY A 20 -20.48 8.06 -4.29
CA GLY A 20 -21.39 8.04 -3.14
C GLY A 20 -22.38 6.89 -3.18
N ASP A 21 -22.96 6.62 -4.36
CA ASP A 21 -23.92 5.53 -4.54
C ASP A 21 -23.23 4.16 -4.39
N ILE A 22 -22.02 4.01 -4.94
CA ILE A 22 -21.23 2.79 -4.80
C ILE A 22 -20.91 2.54 -3.32
N GLY A 23 -20.46 3.57 -2.60
CA GLY A 23 -20.17 3.48 -1.18
C GLY A 23 -21.38 3.08 -0.35
N LYS A 24 -22.54 3.65 -0.66
CA LYS A 24 -23.82 3.31 -0.01
C LYS A 24 -24.18 1.83 -0.20
N THR A 25 -24.04 1.35 -1.44
CA THR A 25 -24.40 -0.04 -1.77
C THR A 25 -23.49 -1.04 -1.07
N LEU A 26 -22.19 -0.72 -0.99
CA LEU A 26 -21.19 -1.61 -0.41
C LEU A 26 -20.97 -1.38 1.09
N GLY A 27 -21.51 -0.28 1.66
CA GLY A 27 -21.34 0.05 3.07
C GLY A 27 -20.01 0.71 3.41
N TYR A 28 -19.39 1.41 2.46
CA TYR A 28 -18.12 2.12 2.66
C TYR A 28 -18.27 3.62 2.36
N ALA A 29 -17.37 4.43 2.93
CA ALA A 29 -17.29 5.84 2.59
C ALA A 29 -16.82 6.00 1.12
N HIS A 30 -17.32 7.03 0.42
CA HIS A 30 -16.96 7.27 -0.97
C HIS A 30 -15.46 7.44 -1.19
N ASN A 31 -14.74 8.03 -0.24
CA ASN A 31 -13.29 8.18 -0.30
C ASN A 31 -12.56 6.83 -0.29
N THR A 32 -13.03 5.90 0.54
CA THR A 32 -12.47 4.55 0.62
C THR A 32 -12.64 3.82 -0.71
N VAL A 33 -13.83 3.87 -1.29
CA VAL A 33 -14.13 3.27 -2.58
C VAL A 33 -13.24 3.86 -3.69
N GLN A 34 -13.14 5.18 -3.72
CA GLN A 34 -12.36 5.88 -4.73
C GLN A 34 -10.87 5.52 -4.67
N GLN A 35 -10.29 5.48 -3.47
CA GLN A 35 -8.89 5.12 -3.29
C GLN A 35 -8.61 3.67 -3.67
N ASP A 36 -9.45 2.75 -3.26
CA ASP A 36 -9.28 1.34 -3.58
C ASP A 36 -9.43 1.07 -5.07
N LEU A 37 -10.36 1.75 -5.74
CA LEU A 37 -10.56 1.59 -7.18
C LEU A 37 -9.43 2.18 -8.01
N LYS A 38 -8.73 3.18 -7.54
CA LYS A 38 -7.55 3.70 -8.23
C LYS A 38 -6.52 2.61 -8.47
N MET A 39 -6.32 1.73 -7.51
CA MET A 39 -5.40 0.60 -7.66
C MET A 39 -5.87 -0.38 -8.73
N VAL A 40 -7.17 -0.64 -8.82
CA VAL A 40 -7.73 -1.53 -9.83
C VAL A 40 -7.62 -0.92 -11.23
N VAL A 41 -7.95 0.36 -11.36
CA VAL A 41 -7.99 1.05 -12.65
C VAL A 41 -6.59 1.35 -13.18
N CYS A 42 -5.68 1.77 -12.32
CA CYS A 42 -4.32 2.14 -12.71
C CYS A 42 -3.39 0.93 -12.83
N GLY A 43 -3.78 -0.21 -12.25
CA GLY A 43 -2.97 -1.44 -12.29
C GLY A 43 -1.68 -1.38 -11.51
N GLU A 44 -1.30 -0.20 -11.00
CA GLU A 44 -0.10 0.00 -10.22
C GLU A 44 -0.36 0.95 -9.06
N PRO A 45 0.36 0.76 -7.97
CA PRO A 45 0.33 1.66 -6.83
C PRO A 45 1.18 2.88 -7.12
N TRP A 46 0.63 3.75 -7.85
CA TRP A 46 1.26 4.92 -8.39
C TRP A 46 1.99 5.83 -7.38
N ASN A 47 1.79 5.64 -6.10
CA ASN A 47 2.40 6.51 -5.09
C ASN A 47 3.39 5.80 -4.17
N VAL A 48 3.69 4.53 -4.43
CA VAL A 48 4.66 3.82 -3.60
C VAL A 48 6.05 3.94 -4.21
N ASN A 49 6.82 4.89 -3.68
CA ASN A 49 8.21 5.07 -4.08
C ASN A 49 9.09 4.22 -3.16
N CYS A 50 9.34 2.98 -3.57
CA CYS A 50 10.08 2.01 -2.80
C CYS A 50 10.99 1.20 -3.71
N VAL A 51 12.28 1.11 -3.36
CA VAL A 51 13.27 0.37 -4.14
C VAL A 51 13.35 -1.11 -3.76
N TYR A 52 12.64 -1.53 -2.74
CA TYR A 52 12.61 -2.92 -2.28
C TYR A 52 11.31 -3.58 -2.74
N PRO A 53 11.36 -4.43 -3.79
CA PRO A 53 10.14 -4.95 -4.41
C PRO A 53 9.26 -5.79 -3.47
N SER A 54 9.86 -6.57 -2.58
CA SER A 54 9.08 -7.38 -1.62
C SER A 54 8.31 -6.53 -0.63
N ILE A 55 8.94 -5.47 -0.12
CA ILE A 55 8.30 -4.52 0.79
C ILE A 55 7.22 -3.72 0.05
N LYS A 56 7.54 -3.27 -1.16
CA LYS A 56 6.59 -2.54 -2.01
C LYS A 56 5.31 -3.34 -2.23
N LYS A 57 5.45 -4.62 -2.55
CA LYS A 57 4.32 -5.51 -2.77
C LYS A 57 3.43 -5.62 -1.52
N ILE A 58 4.02 -5.70 -0.34
CA ILE A 58 3.28 -5.79 0.92
C ILE A 58 2.57 -4.48 1.23
N ILE A 59 3.22 -3.34 1.03
CA ILE A 59 2.59 -2.02 1.23
C ILE A 59 1.36 -1.88 0.33
N ILE A 60 1.46 -2.34 -0.90
CA ILE A 60 0.36 -2.30 -1.86
C ILE A 60 -0.78 -3.22 -1.43
N SER A 61 -0.49 -4.48 -1.11
CA SER A 61 -1.51 -5.48 -0.84
C SER A 61 -2.14 -5.33 0.54
N ASP A 62 -1.34 -5.03 1.56
CA ASP A 62 -1.79 -5.05 2.95
C ASP A 62 -2.13 -3.65 3.49
N TYR A 63 -1.54 -2.61 2.92
CA TYR A 63 -1.69 -1.23 3.40
C TYR A 63 -2.26 -0.27 2.34
N GLY A 64 -2.81 -0.82 1.27
CA GLY A 64 -3.46 -0.02 0.23
C GLY A 64 -2.54 0.98 -0.49
N GLY A 65 -1.23 0.75 -0.49
CA GLY A 65 -0.25 1.65 -1.08
C GLY A 65 0.10 2.85 -0.19
N SER A 66 -0.30 2.84 1.09
CA SER A 66 -0.05 3.95 2.00
C SER A 66 1.21 3.71 2.83
N ILE A 67 2.26 4.49 2.57
CA ILE A 67 3.49 4.47 3.38
C ILE A 67 3.20 4.95 4.80
N ALA A 68 2.30 5.91 4.97
CA ALA A 68 1.90 6.40 6.28
C ALA A 68 1.24 5.32 7.15
N ALA A 69 0.37 4.50 6.56
CA ALA A 69 -0.22 3.36 7.25
C ALA A 69 0.83 2.31 7.62
N PHE A 70 1.76 2.04 6.70
CA PHE A 70 2.86 1.11 6.95
C PHE A 70 3.79 1.62 8.05
N SER A 71 4.12 2.92 8.09
CA SER A 71 4.95 3.51 9.13
C SER A 71 4.31 3.37 10.51
N ARG A 72 3.01 3.55 10.61
CA ARG A 72 2.27 3.33 11.86
C ARG A 72 2.33 1.88 12.31
N ALA A 73 2.18 0.95 11.39
CA ALA A 73 2.28 -0.47 11.69
C ALA A 73 3.68 -0.87 12.16
N CYS A 74 4.72 -0.29 11.56
CA CYS A 74 6.11 -0.53 11.95
C CYS A 74 6.52 0.18 13.24
N GLY A 75 5.81 1.24 13.63
CA GLY A 75 6.17 2.05 14.78
C GLY A 75 7.40 2.94 14.57
N VAL A 76 7.70 3.27 13.30
CA VAL A 76 8.79 4.20 12.95
C VAL A 76 8.20 5.47 12.32
N SER A 77 8.97 6.56 12.33
CA SER A 77 8.48 7.81 11.74
C SER A 77 8.32 7.68 10.25
N ASN A 78 7.30 8.36 9.70
CA ASN A 78 7.03 8.37 8.27
C ASN A 78 8.24 8.88 7.46
N THR A 79 8.92 9.91 7.96
CA THR A 79 10.09 10.49 7.31
C THR A 79 11.26 9.50 7.24
N SER A 80 11.58 8.84 8.36
CA SER A 80 12.65 7.84 8.41
C SER A 80 12.35 6.67 7.50
N LEU A 81 11.11 6.19 7.52
CA LEU A 81 10.68 5.09 6.65
C LEU A 81 10.77 5.49 5.19
N TYR A 82 10.31 6.69 4.83
CA TYR A 82 10.36 7.19 3.47
C TYR A 82 11.78 7.23 2.92
N TYR A 83 12.73 7.77 3.68
CA TYR A 83 14.13 7.82 3.26
C TYR A 83 14.74 6.42 3.10
N THR A 84 14.40 5.50 3.98
CA THR A 84 14.86 4.10 3.87
C THR A 84 14.29 3.43 2.63
N LEU A 85 12.98 3.54 2.41
CA LEU A 85 12.30 2.87 1.29
C LEU A 85 12.69 3.44 -0.07
N THR A 86 13.01 4.74 -0.14
CA THR A 86 13.46 5.37 -1.38
C THR A 86 14.93 5.14 -1.70
N GLY A 87 15.66 4.48 -0.81
CA GLY A 87 17.08 4.17 -0.99
C GLY A 87 18.02 5.32 -0.69
N ARG A 88 17.54 6.42 -0.11
CA ARG A 88 18.38 7.58 0.23
C ARG A 88 19.34 7.29 1.39
N VAL A 89 18.90 6.45 2.33
CA VAL A 89 19.71 6.02 3.45
C VAL A 89 19.62 4.50 3.58
N LYS A 90 20.66 3.89 4.13
CA LYS A 90 20.63 2.48 4.43
C LYS A 90 19.68 2.22 5.60
N PRO A 91 18.97 1.07 5.62
CA PRO A 91 18.12 0.74 6.75
C PRO A 91 18.95 0.68 8.04
N SER A 92 18.55 1.42 9.06
CA SER A 92 19.13 1.24 10.39
C SER A 92 18.65 -0.07 10.99
N ASP A 93 19.37 -0.62 11.96
CA ASP A 93 18.98 -1.85 12.63
C ASP A 93 17.56 -1.77 13.16
N ARG A 94 17.21 -0.66 13.78
CA ARG A 94 15.87 -0.43 14.33
C ARG A 94 14.80 -0.46 13.23
N THR A 95 15.03 0.25 12.14
CA THR A 95 14.08 0.33 11.03
C THR A 95 13.97 -1.03 10.34
N ALA A 96 15.09 -1.68 10.09
CA ALA A 96 15.10 -3.01 9.46
C ALA A 96 14.36 -4.03 10.31
N LEU A 97 14.61 -4.09 11.62
CA LEU A 97 13.91 -4.99 12.52
C LEU A 97 12.41 -4.70 12.57
N ALA A 98 12.02 -3.43 12.60
CA ALA A 98 10.62 -3.05 12.60
C ALA A 98 9.90 -3.51 11.32
N ILE A 99 10.52 -3.32 10.17
CA ILE A 99 9.98 -3.77 8.89
C ILE A 99 9.87 -5.29 8.83
N MET A 100 10.92 -6.00 9.24
CA MET A 100 10.93 -7.46 9.26
C MET A 100 9.84 -8.02 10.19
N ALA A 101 9.68 -7.44 11.37
CA ALA A 101 8.65 -7.86 12.32
C ALA A 101 7.24 -7.61 11.78
N THR A 102 7.03 -6.49 11.08
CA THR A 102 5.72 -6.13 10.53
C THR A 102 5.35 -6.97 9.32
N THR A 103 6.32 -7.27 8.45
CA THR A 103 6.09 -7.98 7.19
C THR A 103 6.26 -9.49 7.28
N GLY A 104 6.98 -9.98 8.28
CA GLY A 104 7.34 -11.39 8.39
C GLY A 104 8.46 -11.82 7.42
N LEU A 105 9.08 -10.88 6.71
CA LEU A 105 10.17 -11.17 5.80
C LEU A 105 11.50 -11.29 6.54
N THR A 106 12.41 -12.11 6.00
CA THR A 106 13.80 -12.10 6.46
C THR A 106 14.52 -10.87 5.90
N TYR A 107 15.70 -10.55 6.44
CA TYR A 107 16.48 -9.41 5.93
C TYR A 107 16.77 -9.55 4.44
N THR A 108 17.18 -10.72 3.99
CA THR A 108 17.47 -10.98 2.57
C THR A 108 16.24 -10.83 1.69
N GLU A 109 15.08 -11.30 2.15
CA GLU A 109 13.82 -11.15 1.42
C GLU A 109 13.37 -9.70 1.33
N ALA A 110 13.54 -8.94 2.41
CA ALA A 110 13.11 -7.54 2.46
C ALA A 110 14.06 -6.60 1.72
N PHE A 111 15.36 -6.73 1.93
CA PHE A 111 16.37 -5.77 1.49
C PHE A 111 17.41 -6.34 0.53
N GLY A 112 17.37 -7.62 0.23
CA GLY A 112 18.37 -8.28 -0.62
C GLY A 112 18.27 -7.96 -2.10
N VAL A 113 17.12 -7.48 -2.56
CA VAL A 113 16.88 -7.09 -3.95
C VAL A 113 16.49 -5.63 -4.00
N ILE A 114 17.16 -4.85 -4.81
CA ILE A 114 16.87 -3.42 -5.00
C ILE A 114 16.42 -3.21 -6.44
N GLU A 115 15.24 -2.64 -6.59
CA GLU A 115 14.69 -2.25 -7.89
C GLU A 115 15.21 -0.85 -8.26
N LYS A 116 15.86 -0.76 -9.40
CA LYS A 116 16.39 0.51 -9.91
C LYS A 116 15.41 1.16 -10.89
#